data_d787fce4335288d21610ad5559c981d2
#
_entry.id   d787fce4335288d21610ad5559c981d2
#
_cell.length_a   1.000
_cell.length_b   1.000
_cell.length_c   1.000
_cell.angle_alpha   90.00
_cell.angle_beta   90.00
_cell.angle_gamma   90.00
#
_symmetry.space_group_name_H-M   'P 1'
#
loop_
_entity.id
_entity.type
_entity.pdbx_description
1 polymer ?
#
loop_
_entity_poly.entity_id
_entity_poly.type
_entity_poly.pdbx_seq_one_letter_code
_entity_poly.pdbx_strand_id
1 'polypeptide(L)'
;MKFLDIPEPLDDDVSRFSTARSIRLRADWFIRIRWLAMTASLILGFVADKMSPDLNFTYIIIFIIALITVNVCYFSYSKQVAIQSLQYEKYFVKIQMLIDLILLTILIHYTGGIENPLFFIYFIHVIIASLMFKGKEVYLIATVAILLFSGEVVLSGGNSFMPTGFLNHHHIISGGDHLHDVNYILMMLASFWFVILFTAFVTSSMMDRYRVIRDKLVRNQKKLISAEKEKMDFFRFVTHEIKSPVST
;
A
#
# COMPACT_ATOMS: atom_id res chain seq x y z
N MET A 1 -27.01 14.61 -23.48
CA MET A 1 -27.23 14.42 -22.05
C MET A 1 -27.25 12.89 -21.77
N LYS A 2 -26.06 12.25 -21.71
CA LYS A 2 -25.87 10.77 -21.56
C LYS A 2 -25.35 10.45 -20.16
N PHE A 3 -26.08 10.86 -19.10
CA PHE A 3 -25.64 10.64 -17.71
C PHE A 3 -26.50 9.64 -16.91
N LEU A 4 -27.44 8.96 -17.56
CA LEU A 4 -28.43 8.11 -16.85
C LEU A 4 -28.61 6.72 -17.49
N ASP A 5 -27.58 6.16 -18.11
CA ASP A 5 -27.60 4.73 -18.37
C ASP A 5 -27.27 4.02 -17.06
N ILE A 6 -28.33 3.57 -16.36
CA ILE A 6 -28.23 2.66 -15.23
C ILE A 6 -27.80 1.31 -15.83
N PRO A 7 -26.60 0.79 -15.50
CA PRO A 7 -26.24 -0.53 -15.98
C PRO A 7 -27.20 -1.55 -15.35
N GLU A 8 -27.77 -2.40 -16.20
CA GLU A 8 -28.50 -3.60 -15.80
C GLU A 8 -27.74 -4.41 -14.73
N PRO A 9 -28.40 -5.27 -13.92
CA PRO A 9 -27.73 -6.12 -12.95
C PRO A 9 -26.63 -6.88 -13.67
N LEU A 10 -25.39 -6.46 -13.39
CA LEU A 10 -24.18 -6.95 -14.02
C LEU A 10 -24.07 -8.45 -13.77
N ASP A 11 -24.01 -9.22 -14.84
CA ASP A 11 -23.58 -10.60 -14.86
C ASP A 11 -22.37 -10.80 -13.95
N ASP A 12 -22.27 -11.91 -13.23
CA ASP A 12 -21.20 -12.16 -12.25
C ASP A 12 -19.80 -11.91 -12.83
N ASP A 13 -19.62 -12.18 -14.10
CA ASP A 13 -18.36 -11.94 -14.82
C ASP A 13 -18.04 -10.45 -15.00
N VAL A 14 -19.05 -9.62 -15.26
CA VAL A 14 -18.89 -8.17 -15.38
C VAL A 14 -18.60 -7.54 -14.00
N SER A 15 -19.18 -8.09 -12.92
CA SER A 15 -18.88 -7.65 -11.56
C SER A 15 -17.45 -7.99 -11.14
N ARG A 16 -16.95 -9.16 -11.51
CA ARG A 16 -15.56 -9.59 -11.29
C ARG A 16 -14.58 -8.74 -12.08
N PHE A 17 -14.88 -8.46 -13.35
CA PHE A 17 -14.05 -7.60 -14.19
C PHE A 17 -14.00 -6.16 -13.64
N SER A 18 -15.11 -5.58 -13.22
CA SER A 18 -15.14 -4.26 -12.60
C SER A 18 -14.32 -4.19 -11.32
N THR A 19 -14.32 -5.27 -10.54
CA THR A 19 -13.50 -5.40 -9.32
C THR A 19 -12.02 -5.53 -9.65
N ALA A 20 -11.64 -6.33 -10.66
CA ALA A 20 -10.27 -6.45 -11.14
C ALA A 20 -9.73 -5.10 -11.64
N ARG A 21 -10.53 -4.36 -12.42
CA ARG A 21 -10.22 -3.00 -12.87
C ARG A 21 -9.99 -2.04 -11.70
N SER A 22 -10.80 -2.15 -10.65
CA SER A 22 -10.63 -1.30 -9.46
C SER A 22 -9.33 -1.59 -8.71
N ILE A 23 -8.85 -2.83 -8.70
CA ILE A 23 -7.56 -3.22 -8.13
C ILE A 23 -6.41 -2.69 -8.99
N ARG A 24 -6.51 -2.80 -10.31
CA ARG A 24 -5.50 -2.25 -11.23
C ARG A 24 -5.36 -0.74 -11.06
N LEU A 25 -6.46 0.00 -10.95
CA LEU A 25 -6.42 1.45 -10.70
C LEU A 25 -5.73 1.81 -9.37
N ARG A 26 -5.89 0.97 -8.34
CA ARG A 26 -5.16 1.14 -7.08
C ARG A 26 -3.68 0.79 -7.22
N ALA A 27 -3.34 -0.24 -7.99
CA ALA A 27 -1.95 -0.56 -8.32
C ALA A 27 -1.27 0.59 -9.05
N ASP A 28 -1.94 1.20 -10.03
CA ASP A 28 -1.44 2.38 -10.75
C ASP A 28 -1.26 3.60 -9.81
N TRP A 29 -2.17 3.77 -8.86
CA TRP A 29 -2.01 4.79 -7.81
C TRP A 29 -0.79 4.51 -6.92
N PHE A 30 -0.55 3.26 -6.56
CA PHE A 30 0.59 2.84 -5.76
C PHE A 30 1.92 3.05 -6.52
N ILE A 31 1.96 2.78 -7.82
CA ILE A 31 3.10 3.10 -8.70
C ILE A 31 3.40 4.60 -8.69
N ARG A 32 2.37 5.47 -8.71
CA ARG A 32 2.55 6.94 -8.67
C ARG A 32 3.06 7.43 -7.32
N ILE A 33 2.58 6.87 -6.22
CA ILE A 33 3.02 7.24 -4.86
C ILE A 33 4.50 6.92 -4.63
N ARG A 34 5.03 5.87 -5.30
CA ARG A 34 6.45 5.55 -5.24
C ARG A 34 7.33 6.67 -5.82
N TRP A 35 6.89 7.37 -6.86
CA TRP A 35 7.62 8.53 -7.37
C TRP A 35 7.79 9.60 -6.30
N LEU A 36 6.74 9.87 -5.54
CA LEU A 36 6.80 10.79 -4.41
C LEU A 36 7.77 10.28 -3.33
N ALA A 37 7.69 9.00 -2.98
CA ALA A 37 8.56 8.38 -1.99
C ALA A 37 10.04 8.43 -2.41
N MET A 38 10.35 8.17 -3.69
CA MET A 38 11.70 8.26 -4.25
C MET A 38 12.24 9.69 -4.17
N THR A 39 11.42 10.68 -4.53
CA THR A 39 11.80 12.10 -4.44
C THR A 39 12.06 12.51 -2.98
N ALA A 40 11.19 12.10 -2.07
CA ALA A 40 11.37 12.34 -0.63
C ALA A 40 12.63 11.66 -0.09
N SER A 41 12.89 10.41 -0.49
CA SER A 41 14.10 9.66 -0.09
C SER A 41 15.38 10.34 -0.60
N LEU A 42 15.37 10.89 -1.82
CA LEU A 42 16.51 11.64 -2.37
C LEU A 42 16.80 12.89 -1.55
N ILE A 43 15.75 13.67 -1.23
CA ILE A 43 15.88 14.89 -0.44
C ILE A 43 16.37 14.57 0.97
N LEU A 44 15.75 13.59 1.63
CA LEU A 44 16.15 13.17 2.98
C LEU A 44 17.57 12.60 3.01
N GLY A 45 17.95 11.80 2.00
CA GLY A 45 19.30 11.27 1.86
C GLY A 45 20.34 12.39 1.70
N PHE A 46 20.05 13.40 0.89
CA PHE A 46 20.91 14.56 0.72
C PHE A 46 21.07 15.37 2.01
N VAL A 47 19.99 15.57 2.75
CA VAL A 47 20.04 16.25 4.06
C VAL A 47 20.83 15.42 5.07
N ALA A 48 20.60 14.11 5.12
CA ALA A 48 21.32 13.21 6.01
C ALA A 48 22.84 13.17 5.73
N ASP A 49 23.25 13.18 4.47
CA ASP A 49 24.66 13.27 4.04
C ASP A 49 25.35 14.54 4.58
N LYS A 50 24.61 15.65 4.63
CA LYS A 50 25.14 16.92 5.19
C LYS A 50 25.20 16.94 6.71
N MET A 51 24.35 16.16 7.37
CA MET A 51 24.29 16.11 8.84
C MET A 51 25.20 15.04 9.44
N SER A 52 25.43 13.96 8.73
CA SER A 52 26.24 12.81 9.16
C SER A 52 27.23 12.43 8.05
N PRO A 53 28.49 12.87 8.12
CA PRO A 53 29.50 12.55 7.11
C PRO A 53 29.82 11.05 6.99
N ASP A 54 29.47 10.26 8.00
CA ASP A 54 29.68 8.82 8.04
C ASP A 54 28.63 8.04 7.23
N LEU A 55 27.56 8.71 6.80
CA LEU A 55 26.49 8.09 6.04
C LEU A 55 26.91 7.95 4.57
N ASN A 56 27.12 6.74 4.11
CA ASN A 56 27.53 6.51 2.73
C ASN A 56 26.39 6.74 1.75
N PHE A 57 26.28 7.96 1.23
CA PHE A 57 25.26 8.40 0.28
C PHE A 57 25.16 7.51 -0.97
N THR A 58 26.24 6.81 -1.33
CA THR A 58 26.27 5.87 -2.46
C THR A 58 25.20 4.78 -2.35
N TYR A 59 24.98 4.23 -1.16
CA TYR A 59 23.94 3.18 -0.97
C TYR A 59 22.53 3.74 -1.16
N ILE A 60 22.28 4.97 -0.74
CA ILE A 60 20.99 5.64 -0.95
C ILE A 60 20.74 5.84 -2.45
N ILE A 61 21.77 6.26 -3.22
CA ILE A 61 21.66 6.39 -4.67
C ILE A 61 21.38 5.04 -5.34
N ILE A 62 22.11 4.00 -4.98
CA ILE A 62 21.89 2.64 -5.51
C ILE A 62 20.47 2.17 -5.24
N PHE A 63 19.97 2.39 -4.01
CA PHE A 63 18.61 2.06 -3.65
C PHE A 63 17.57 2.82 -4.48
N ILE A 64 17.75 4.12 -4.69
CA ILE A 64 16.87 4.95 -5.51
C ILE A 64 16.87 4.46 -6.96
N ILE A 65 18.03 4.12 -7.53
CA ILE A 65 18.13 3.55 -8.88
C ILE A 65 17.38 2.22 -8.97
N ALA A 66 17.52 1.35 -7.96
CA ALA A 66 16.80 0.08 -7.90
C ALA A 66 15.28 0.32 -7.85
N LEU A 67 14.80 1.25 -7.00
CA LEU A 67 13.38 1.62 -6.93
C LEU A 67 12.87 2.19 -8.26
N ILE A 68 13.62 3.07 -8.92
CA ILE A 68 13.27 3.62 -10.23
C ILE A 68 13.11 2.49 -11.23
N THR A 69 14.09 1.58 -11.30
CA THR A 69 14.08 0.45 -12.24
C THR A 69 12.85 -0.42 -12.03
N VAL A 70 12.58 -0.82 -10.79
CA VAL A 70 11.42 -1.63 -10.42
C VAL A 70 10.11 -0.89 -10.75
N ASN A 71 10.03 0.41 -10.45
CA ASN A 71 8.83 1.20 -10.71
C ASN A 71 8.56 1.38 -12.21
N VAL A 72 9.60 1.58 -13.03
CA VAL A 72 9.50 1.64 -14.50
C VAL A 72 9.02 0.29 -15.05
N CYS A 73 9.53 -0.84 -14.54
CA CYS A 73 9.06 -2.17 -14.91
C CYS A 73 7.56 -2.35 -14.60
N TYR A 74 7.11 -1.95 -13.42
CA TYR A 74 5.69 -2.04 -13.05
C TYR A 74 4.81 -1.11 -13.88
N PHE A 75 5.26 0.10 -14.14
CA PHE A 75 4.54 1.05 -14.99
C PHE A 75 4.40 0.52 -16.42
N SER A 76 5.49 0.00 -17.00
CA SER A 76 5.50 -0.57 -18.35
C SER A 76 4.57 -1.78 -18.42
N TYR A 77 4.64 -2.67 -17.43
CA TYR A 77 3.74 -3.83 -17.33
C TYR A 77 2.27 -3.41 -17.24
N SER A 78 1.96 -2.44 -16.36
CA SER A 78 0.59 -1.95 -16.19
C SER A 78 0.00 -1.35 -17.46
N LYS A 79 0.85 -0.75 -18.32
CA LYS A 79 0.42 -0.15 -19.59
C LYS A 79 0.28 -1.16 -20.73
N GLN A 80 1.13 -2.18 -20.78
CA GLN A 80 1.21 -3.12 -21.90
C GLN A 80 0.28 -4.31 -21.73
N VAL A 81 0.04 -4.74 -20.50
CA VAL A 81 -0.76 -5.94 -20.22
C VAL A 81 -2.20 -5.57 -19.93
N ALA A 82 -3.12 -6.16 -20.68
CA ALA A 82 -4.56 -6.01 -20.44
C ALA A 82 -4.94 -6.52 -19.04
N ILE A 83 -6.05 -5.97 -18.50
CA ILE A 83 -6.56 -6.38 -17.20
C ILE A 83 -6.90 -7.87 -17.22
N GLN A 84 -6.29 -8.60 -16.33
CA GLN A 84 -6.44 -10.04 -16.16
C GLN A 84 -7.54 -10.38 -15.14
N SER A 85 -7.58 -11.63 -14.73
CA SER A 85 -8.51 -12.07 -13.68
C SER A 85 -8.27 -11.34 -12.35
N LEU A 86 -9.30 -11.27 -11.51
CA LEU A 86 -9.23 -10.65 -10.18
C LEU A 86 -8.07 -11.21 -9.31
N GLN A 87 -7.83 -12.52 -9.39
CA GLN A 87 -6.76 -13.16 -8.62
C GLN A 87 -5.38 -12.72 -9.10
N TYR A 88 -5.20 -12.60 -10.40
CA TYR A 88 -3.96 -12.16 -11.01
C TYR A 88 -3.62 -10.71 -10.63
N GLU A 89 -4.59 -9.81 -10.68
CA GLU A 89 -4.41 -8.41 -10.28
C GLU A 89 -4.04 -8.27 -8.81
N LYS A 90 -4.66 -9.06 -7.93
CA LYS A 90 -4.30 -9.12 -6.51
C LYS A 90 -2.88 -9.63 -6.30
N TYR A 91 -2.49 -10.67 -7.03
CA TYR A 91 -1.15 -11.24 -6.93
C TYR A 91 -0.09 -10.25 -7.41
N PHE A 92 -0.35 -9.54 -8.49
CA PHE A 92 0.51 -8.48 -8.99
C PHE A 92 0.80 -7.40 -7.96
N VAL A 93 -0.24 -6.91 -7.25
CA VAL A 93 -0.06 -5.92 -6.17
C VAL A 93 0.70 -6.51 -4.98
N LYS A 94 0.45 -7.77 -4.62
CA LYS A 94 1.19 -8.44 -3.53
C LYS A 94 2.69 -8.55 -3.83
N ILE A 95 3.04 -8.94 -5.06
CA ILE A 95 4.44 -9.00 -5.49
C ILE A 95 5.10 -7.62 -5.40
N GLN A 96 4.42 -6.57 -5.86
CA GLN A 96 4.93 -5.21 -5.74
C GLN A 96 5.25 -4.86 -4.29
N MET A 97 4.32 -5.11 -3.36
CA MET A 97 4.52 -4.83 -1.94
C MET A 97 5.65 -5.66 -1.33
N LEU A 98 5.76 -6.94 -1.71
CA LEU A 98 6.83 -7.81 -1.23
C LEU A 98 8.20 -7.31 -1.67
N ILE A 99 8.35 -6.94 -2.94
CA ILE A 99 9.61 -6.40 -3.47
C ILE A 99 9.97 -5.09 -2.78
N ASP A 100 8.99 -4.20 -2.53
CA ASP A 100 9.24 -2.96 -1.80
C ASP A 100 9.73 -3.22 -0.36
N LEU A 101 9.12 -4.18 0.35
CA LEU A 101 9.55 -4.56 1.70
C LEU A 101 10.96 -5.14 1.71
N ILE A 102 11.32 -5.97 0.73
CA ILE A 102 12.68 -6.52 0.59
C ILE A 102 13.69 -5.39 0.31
N LEU A 103 13.38 -4.50 -0.62
CA LEU A 103 14.25 -3.36 -0.94
C LEU A 103 14.41 -2.43 0.27
N LEU A 104 13.35 -2.19 1.03
CA LEU A 104 13.40 -1.42 2.27
C LEU A 104 14.30 -2.09 3.30
N THR A 105 14.20 -3.42 3.46
CA THR A 105 15.06 -4.19 4.38
C THR A 105 16.54 -4.04 4.00
N ILE A 106 16.84 -4.17 2.71
CA ILE A 106 18.19 -4.00 2.19
C ILE A 106 18.70 -2.57 2.45
N LEU A 107 17.86 -1.54 2.23
CA LEU A 107 18.22 -0.16 2.53
C LEU A 107 18.55 0.01 4.02
N ILE A 108 17.69 -0.48 4.92
CA ILE A 108 17.89 -0.39 6.36
C ILE A 108 19.22 -1.05 6.75
N HIS A 109 19.51 -2.24 6.21
CA HIS A 109 20.76 -2.97 6.46
C HIS A 109 22.00 -2.12 6.14
N TYR A 110 22.03 -1.45 4.99
CA TYR A 110 23.18 -0.65 4.55
C TYR A 110 23.21 0.78 5.11
N THR A 111 22.17 1.24 5.77
CA THR A 111 22.07 2.64 6.25
C THR A 111 21.98 2.79 7.77
N GLY A 112 22.30 1.73 8.53
CA GLY A 112 22.36 1.81 9.99
C GLY A 112 21.59 0.72 10.74
N GLY A 113 21.03 -0.27 10.02
CA GLY A 113 20.38 -1.42 10.65
C GLY A 113 19.24 -1.02 11.58
N ILE A 114 19.26 -1.54 12.80
CA ILE A 114 18.22 -1.36 13.81
C ILE A 114 18.04 0.11 14.23
N GLU A 115 19.08 0.92 14.21
CA GLU A 115 19.06 2.32 14.64
C GLU A 115 18.44 3.24 13.57
N ASN A 116 18.26 2.74 12.35
CA ASN A 116 17.75 3.54 11.26
C ASN A 116 16.24 3.80 11.42
N PRO A 117 15.80 5.07 11.56
CA PRO A 117 14.38 5.40 11.71
C PRO A 117 13.52 5.01 10.52
N LEU A 118 14.11 4.64 9.38
CA LEU A 118 13.36 4.20 8.19
C LEU A 118 12.53 2.94 8.43
N PHE A 119 12.72 2.21 9.54
CA PHE A 119 11.86 1.07 9.88
C PHE A 119 10.37 1.48 10.03
N PHE A 120 10.06 2.77 10.29
CA PHE A 120 8.69 3.25 10.29
C PHE A 120 7.98 3.09 8.94
N ILE A 121 8.72 2.95 7.84
CA ILE A 121 8.14 2.75 6.51
C ILE A 121 7.44 1.38 6.41
N TYR A 122 7.80 0.38 7.22
CA TYR A 122 7.06 -0.89 7.30
C TYR A 122 5.59 -0.67 7.71
N PHE A 123 5.33 0.24 8.66
CA PHE A 123 3.95 0.57 9.08
C PHE A 123 3.15 1.18 7.94
N ILE A 124 3.78 2.04 7.14
CA ILE A 124 3.14 2.65 5.96
C ILE A 124 2.73 1.55 4.97
N HIS A 125 3.57 0.54 4.73
CA HIS A 125 3.24 -0.59 3.86
C HIS A 125 2.05 -1.41 4.39
N VAL A 126 1.96 -1.62 5.69
CA VAL A 126 0.80 -2.31 6.30
C VAL A 126 -0.47 -1.49 6.16
N ILE A 127 -0.41 -0.17 6.34
CA ILE A 127 -1.53 0.74 6.10
C ILE A 127 -1.98 0.65 4.63
N ILE A 128 -1.05 0.74 3.68
CA ILE A 128 -1.35 0.63 2.25
C ILE A 128 -1.94 -0.75 1.94
N ALA A 129 -1.42 -1.83 2.54
CA ALA A 129 -1.98 -3.17 2.39
C ALA A 129 -3.45 -3.22 2.83
N SER A 130 -3.84 -2.54 3.91
CA SER A 130 -5.23 -2.49 4.38
C SER A 130 -6.16 -1.75 3.41
N LEU A 131 -5.64 -0.76 2.66
CA LEU A 131 -6.38 -0.07 1.61
C LEU A 131 -6.61 -0.98 0.39
N MET A 132 -5.62 -1.84 0.06
CA MET A 132 -5.64 -2.69 -1.13
C MET A 132 -6.38 -4.01 -0.90
N PHE A 133 -6.16 -4.65 0.24
CA PHE A 133 -6.60 -6.01 0.53
C PHE A 133 -7.63 -6.07 1.65
N LYS A 134 -8.13 -7.27 1.93
CA LYS A 134 -9.10 -7.54 3.01
C LYS A 134 -8.59 -8.65 3.93
N GLY A 135 -8.92 -8.53 5.22
CA GLY A 135 -8.76 -9.60 6.19
C GLY A 135 -7.37 -10.22 6.22
N LYS A 136 -7.29 -11.54 5.99
CA LYS A 136 -6.07 -12.34 6.11
C LYS A 136 -4.89 -11.85 5.25
N GLU A 137 -5.16 -11.18 4.13
CA GLU A 137 -4.10 -10.71 3.23
C GLU A 137 -3.31 -9.54 3.84
N VAL A 138 -3.94 -8.70 4.66
CA VAL A 138 -3.26 -7.61 5.39
C VAL A 138 -2.32 -8.19 6.44
N TYR A 139 -2.80 -9.17 7.21
CA TYR A 139 -1.97 -9.84 8.21
C TYR A 139 -0.79 -10.61 7.60
N LEU A 140 -0.96 -11.15 6.39
CA LEU A 140 0.15 -11.79 5.66
C LEU A 140 1.27 -10.77 5.36
N ILE A 141 0.94 -9.58 4.87
CA ILE A 141 1.93 -8.53 4.64
C ILE A 141 2.57 -8.06 5.95
N ALA A 142 1.78 -7.92 7.03
CA ALA A 142 2.29 -7.60 8.35
C ALA A 142 3.27 -8.67 8.87
N THR A 143 2.94 -9.96 8.69
CA THR A 143 3.83 -11.06 9.06
C THR A 143 5.14 -11.05 8.26
N VAL A 144 5.07 -10.78 6.96
CA VAL A 144 6.27 -10.64 6.13
C VAL A 144 7.14 -9.48 6.62
N ALA A 145 6.55 -8.32 6.95
CA ALA A 145 7.28 -7.19 7.51
C ALA A 145 7.96 -7.53 8.84
N ILE A 146 7.27 -8.27 9.73
CA ILE A 146 7.84 -8.77 10.99
C ILE A 146 9.02 -9.69 10.73
N LEU A 147 8.89 -10.66 9.82
CA LEU A 147 9.95 -11.61 9.51
C LEU A 147 11.17 -10.92 8.89
N LEU A 148 10.97 -10.00 7.97
CA LEU A 148 12.06 -9.24 7.33
C LEU A 148 12.81 -8.37 8.33
N PHE A 149 12.09 -7.63 9.18
CA PHE A 149 12.73 -6.80 10.19
C PHE A 149 13.41 -7.63 11.28
N SER A 150 12.79 -8.73 11.72
CA SER A 150 13.43 -9.65 12.69
C SER A 150 14.67 -10.31 12.12
N GLY A 151 14.64 -10.70 10.85
CA GLY A 151 15.81 -11.20 10.13
C GLY A 151 16.93 -10.16 10.06
N GLU A 152 16.60 -8.91 9.80
CA GLU A 152 17.54 -7.79 9.79
C GLU A 152 18.21 -7.61 11.16
N VAL A 153 17.43 -7.64 12.24
CA VAL A 153 17.95 -7.56 13.61
C VAL A 153 18.94 -8.68 13.94
N VAL A 154 18.62 -9.91 13.50
CA VAL A 154 19.52 -11.07 13.70
C VAL A 154 20.80 -10.92 12.87
N LEU A 155 20.70 -10.43 11.64
CA LEU A 155 21.84 -10.22 10.75
C LEU A 155 22.76 -9.09 11.23
N SER A 156 22.18 -8.00 11.72
CA SER A 156 22.92 -6.84 12.23
C SER A 156 23.51 -7.08 13.63
N GLY A 157 22.83 -7.86 14.48
CA GLY A 157 23.29 -8.21 15.83
C GLY A 157 24.31 -9.36 15.86
N GLY A 158 24.40 -10.15 14.79
CA GLY A 158 25.33 -11.25 14.67
C GLY A 158 26.66 -10.83 14.05
N ASN A 159 27.57 -10.22 14.80
CA ASN A 159 28.92 -9.78 14.39
C ASN A 159 29.82 -10.87 13.78
N SER A 160 29.29 -12.02 13.36
CA SER A 160 30.12 -13.16 13.00
C SER A 160 30.10 -13.58 11.54
N PHE A 161 29.25 -13.03 10.69
CA PHE A 161 29.09 -13.63 9.35
C PHE A 161 29.31 -12.72 8.13
N MET A 162 29.39 -11.41 8.30
CA MET A 162 29.89 -10.53 7.21
C MET A 162 30.94 -9.55 7.75
N PRO A 163 32.06 -9.34 7.02
CA PRO A 163 33.01 -8.33 7.40
C PRO A 163 32.35 -6.95 7.26
N THR A 164 31.81 -6.46 8.36
CA THR A 164 31.20 -5.11 8.48
C THR A 164 32.24 -3.99 8.40
N GLY A 165 33.37 -4.24 7.72
CA GLY A 165 34.41 -3.26 7.46
C GLY A 165 33.99 -2.10 6.56
N PHE A 166 32.73 -2.06 6.12
CA PHE A 166 32.22 -0.97 5.28
C PHE A 166 31.44 0.11 6.04
N LEU A 167 31.02 -0.18 7.27
CA LEU A 167 30.37 0.81 8.12
C LEU A 167 31.17 0.89 9.43
N ASN A 168 32.03 1.88 9.55
CA ASN A 168 32.45 2.38 10.84
C ASN A 168 31.17 2.94 11.49
N HIS A 169 30.45 2.10 12.22
CA HIS A 169 29.35 2.55 13.07
C HIS A 169 29.97 3.41 14.19
N HIS A 170 30.15 4.68 13.94
CA HIS A 170 30.16 5.65 15.01
C HIS A 170 28.74 5.68 15.55
N HIS A 171 28.55 5.07 16.73
CA HIS A 171 27.30 5.12 17.49
C HIS A 171 26.85 6.58 17.59
N ILE A 172 25.71 6.89 16.98
CA ILE A 172 25.10 8.23 17.03
C ILE A 172 24.69 8.57 18.48
N ILE A 173 24.54 7.56 19.31
CA ILE A 173 24.33 7.69 20.76
C ILE A 173 25.62 7.28 21.48
N SER A 174 26.49 8.25 21.68
CA SER A 174 27.67 8.14 22.55
C SER A 174 27.21 7.82 23.98
N GLY A 175 27.28 6.56 24.38
CA GLY A 175 27.01 6.26 25.79
C GLY A 175 26.69 4.85 26.19
N GLY A 176 27.11 3.83 25.47
CA GLY A 176 27.03 2.49 26.03
C GLY A 176 26.77 1.38 25.02
N ASP A 177 27.33 0.23 25.27
CA ASP A 177 27.21 -1.03 24.54
C ASP A 177 25.77 -1.63 24.52
N HIS A 178 24.73 -0.77 24.43
CA HIS A 178 23.33 -1.21 24.50
C HIS A 178 22.90 -2.06 23.31
N LEU A 179 23.59 -1.97 22.17
CA LEU A 179 23.35 -2.82 20.98
C LEU A 179 23.76 -4.29 21.23
N HIS A 180 24.60 -4.55 22.24
CA HIS A 180 24.94 -5.88 22.68
C HIS A 180 24.05 -6.39 23.83
N ASP A 181 23.16 -5.53 24.37
CA ASP A 181 22.20 -5.94 25.38
C ASP A 181 21.02 -6.66 24.72
N VAL A 182 21.00 -7.97 24.89
CA VAL A 182 19.93 -8.86 24.39
C VAL A 182 18.55 -8.38 24.84
N ASN A 183 18.44 -7.81 26.03
CA ASN A 183 17.17 -7.30 26.57
C ASN A 183 16.68 -6.08 25.77
N TYR A 184 17.58 -5.19 25.36
CA TYR A 184 17.24 -4.05 24.52
C TYR A 184 16.72 -4.50 23.14
N ILE A 185 17.42 -5.43 22.49
CA ILE A 185 17.03 -6.00 21.21
C ILE A 185 15.67 -6.69 21.31
N LEU A 186 15.44 -7.49 22.33
CA LEU A 186 14.16 -8.17 22.55
C LEU A 186 13.01 -7.18 22.78
N MET A 187 13.25 -6.11 23.56
CA MET A 187 12.25 -5.07 23.81
C MET A 187 11.91 -4.32 22.52
N MET A 188 12.90 -4.00 21.70
CA MET A 188 12.71 -3.34 20.40
C MET A 188 11.91 -4.22 19.43
N LEU A 189 12.27 -5.50 19.31
CA LEU A 189 11.53 -6.47 18.49
C LEU A 189 10.08 -6.63 18.98
N ALA A 190 9.88 -6.82 20.27
CA ALA A 190 8.54 -6.97 20.86
C ALA A 190 7.69 -5.71 20.60
N SER A 191 8.26 -4.52 20.75
CA SER A 191 7.61 -3.25 20.47
C SER A 191 7.24 -3.12 18.99
N PHE A 192 8.16 -3.47 18.09
CA PHE A 192 7.91 -3.47 16.65
C PHE A 192 6.79 -4.43 16.25
N TRP A 193 6.82 -5.67 16.75
CA TRP A 193 5.78 -6.68 16.49
C TRP A 193 4.42 -6.18 16.97
N PHE A 194 4.37 -5.68 18.20
CA PHE A 194 3.14 -5.16 18.78
C PHE A 194 2.57 -4.02 17.91
N VAL A 195 3.38 -3.04 17.53
CA VAL A 195 2.91 -1.88 16.77
C VAL A 195 2.50 -2.27 15.35
N ILE A 196 3.22 -3.18 14.68
CA ILE A 196 2.85 -3.69 13.34
C ILE A 196 1.50 -4.42 13.39
N LEU A 197 1.31 -5.34 14.35
CA LEU A 197 0.07 -6.10 14.49
C LEU A 197 -1.09 -5.19 14.91
N PHE A 198 -0.85 -4.24 15.81
CA PHE A 198 -1.83 -3.24 16.19
C PHE A 198 -2.23 -2.35 15.02
N THR A 199 -1.27 -1.89 14.22
CA THR A 199 -1.52 -1.13 13.00
C THR A 199 -2.35 -1.95 12.00
N ALA A 200 -2.01 -3.21 11.76
CA ALA A 200 -2.77 -4.10 10.89
C ALA A 200 -4.22 -4.28 11.39
N PHE A 201 -4.41 -4.49 12.69
CA PHE A 201 -5.73 -4.63 13.30
C PHE A 201 -6.58 -3.38 13.16
N VAL A 202 -6.04 -2.23 13.56
CA VAL A 202 -6.77 -0.94 13.53
C VAL A 202 -7.12 -0.55 12.10
N THR A 203 -6.14 -0.57 11.20
CA THR A 203 -6.35 -0.14 9.80
C THR A 203 -7.28 -1.10 9.05
N SER A 204 -7.14 -2.41 9.25
CA SER A 204 -8.05 -3.41 8.66
C SER A 204 -9.48 -3.23 9.17
N SER A 205 -9.66 -3.05 10.48
CA SER A 205 -10.97 -2.83 11.10
C SER A 205 -11.64 -1.54 10.59
N MET A 206 -10.89 -0.45 10.49
CA MET A 206 -11.38 0.82 9.94
C MET A 206 -11.78 0.67 8.47
N MET A 207 -10.94 0.00 7.68
CA MET A 207 -11.22 -0.20 6.25
C MET A 207 -12.43 -1.11 6.02
N ASP A 208 -12.65 -2.12 6.84
CA ASP A 208 -13.84 -2.98 6.72
C ASP A 208 -15.12 -2.20 7.07
N ARG A 209 -15.10 -1.35 8.10
CA ARG A 209 -16.21 -0.43 8.40
C ARG A 209 -16.48 0.55 7.27
N TYR A 210 -15.41 1.15 6.72
CA TYR A 210 -15.51 2.06 5.58
C TYR A 210 -16.16 1.38 4.36
N ARG A 211 -15.75 0.15 4.05
CA ARG A 211 -16.33 -0.64 2.95
C ARG A 211 -17.82 -0.90 3.14
N VAL A 212 -18.24 -1.26 4.36
CA VAL A 212 -19.66 -1.47 4.68
C VAL A 212 -20.48 -0.19 4.52
N ILE A 213 -19.97 0.94 4.99
CA ILE A 213 -20.63 2.25 4.85
C ILE A 213 -20.74 2.64 3.37
N ARG A 214 -19.66 2.52 2.62
CA ARG A 214 -19.64 2.80 1.18
C ARG A 214 -20.65 1.95 0.42
N ASP A 215 -20.70 0.65 0.71
CA ASP A 215 -21.64 -0.26 0.04
C ASP A 215 -23.10 0.06 0.38
N LYS A 216 -23.39 0.52 1.61
CA LYS A 216 -24.72 1.04 1.99
C LYS A 216 -25.05 2.31 1.21
N LEU A 217 -24.13 3.25 1.11
CA LEU A 217 -24.33 4.49 0.35
C LEU A 217 -24.63 4.21 -1.13
N VAL A 218 -23.85 3.32 -1.75
CA VAL A 218 -24.07 2.95 -3.16
C VAL A 218 -25.43 2.29 -3.36
N ARG A 219 -25.87 1.41 -2.43
CA ARG A 219 -27.20 0.81 -2.50
C ARG A 219 -28.32 1.85 -2.33
N ASN A 220 -28.18 2.79 -1.40
CA ASN A 220 -29.16 3.84 -1.19
C ASN A 220 -29.24 4.77 -2.41
N GLN A 221 -28.10 5.13 -3.00
CA GLN A 221 -28.06 5.93 -4.23
C GLN A 221 -28.78 5.21 -5.38
N LYS A 222 -28.56 3.91 -5.57
CA LYS A 222 -29.28 3.13 -6.58
C LYS A 222 -30.79 3.13 -6.35
N LYS A 223 -31.25 2.98 -5.09
CA LYS A 223 -32.67 3.04 -4.75
C LYS A 223 -33.28 4.41 -5.06
N LEU A 224 -32.56 5.50 -4.77
CA LEU A 224 -33.03 6.86 -5.09
C LEU A 224 -33.18 7.06 -6.61
N ILE A 225 -32.18 6.61 -7.38
CA ILE A 225 -32.22 6.70 -8.85
C ILE A 225 -33.38 5.89 -9.43
N SER A 226 -33.65 4.67 -8.89
CA SER A 226 -34.79 3.86 -9.36
C SER A 226 -36.13 4.53 -9.03
N ALA A 227 -36.30 5.06 -7.82
CA ALA A 227 -37.52 5.78 -7.41
C ALA A 227 -37.75 7.05 -8.24
N GLU A 228 -36.68 7.78 -8.56
CA GLU A 228 -36.77 8.96 -9.43
C GLU A 228 -37.17 8.57 -10.86
N LYS A 229 -36.63 7.46 -11.38
CA LYS A 229 -37.03 6.94 -12.69
C LYS A 229 -38.50 6.54 -12.71
N GLU A 230 -38.97 5.76 -11.73
CA GLU A 230 -40.39 5.38 -11.60
C GLU A 230 -41.29 6.61 -11.54
N LYS A 231 -40.92 7.63 -10.77
CA LYS A 231 -41.63 8.90 -10.71
C LYS A 231 -41.71 9.61 -12.08
N MET A 232 -40.60 9.65 -12.81
CA MET A 232 -40.56 10.24 -14.15
C MET A 232 -41.40 9.46 -15.16
N ASP A 233 -41.36 8.13 -15.11
CA ASP A 233 -42.18 7.28 -15.99
C ASP A 233 -43.67 7.44 -15.68
N PHE A 234 -44.04 7.57 -14.39
CA PHE A 234 -45.41 7.91 -13.99
C PHE A 234 -45.86 9.27 -14.53
N PHE A 235 -45.05 10.31 -14.40
CA PHE A 235 -45.40 11.64 -14.98
C PHE A 235 -45.51 11.61 -16.49
N ARG A 236 -44.66 10.86 -17.17
CA ARG A 236 -44.74 10.68 -18.62
C ARG A 236 -46.02 9.97 -19.03
N PHE A 237 -46.43 8.93 -18.30
CA PHE A 237 -47.68 8.22 -18.51
C PHE A 237 -48.87 9.14 -18.30
N VAL A 238 -48.97 9.85 -17.19
CA VAL A 238 -50.05 10.79 -16.88
C VAL A 238 -50.14 11.89 -17.95
N THR A 239 -49.02 12.45 -18.38
CA THR A 239 -48.98 13.48 -19.42
C THR A 239 -49.49 12.96 -20.76
N HIS A 240 -49.20 11.71 -21.10
CA HIS A 240 -49.70 11.06 -22.32
C HIS A 240 -51.19 10.83 -22.27
N GLU A 241 -51.71 10.34 -21.14
CA GLU A 241 -53.14 10.10 -20.94
C GLU A 241 -53.97 11.40 -20.97
N ILE A 242 -53.44 12.49 -20.38
CA ILE A 242 -54.13 13.80 -20.41
C ILE A 242 -54.13 14.41 -21.82
N LYS A 243 -53.13 14.17 -22.64
CA LYS A 243 -53.01 14.72 -24.00
C LYS A 243 -53.89 13.98 -25.02
N SER A 244 -54.20 12.70 -24.76
CA SER A 244 -54.97 11.85 -25.67
C SER A 244 -56.43 12.35 -25.92
N PRO A 245 -57.21 12.80 -24.92
CA PRO A 245 -58.60 13.25 -25.13
C PRO A 245 -58.72 14.70 -25.65
N VAL A 246 -57.65 15.49 -25.74
CA VAL A 246 -57.68 16.90 -26.22
C VAL A 246 -57.49 17.01 -27.75
N SER A 247 -57.20 15.90 -28.44
CA SER A 247 -56.93 15.85 -29.89
C SER A 247 -58.11 15.30 -30.72
N THR A 248 -59.30 15.18 -30.13
CA THR A 248 -60.59 14.95 -30.82
C THR A 248 -61.44 16.20 -30.77
#